data_4aea198a633faa37ecef5e1dcb08e57a
#
_entry.id   4aea198a633faa37ecef5e1dcb08e57a
#
_cell.length_a   1.000
_cell.length_b   1.000
_cell.length_c   1.000
_cell.angle_alpha   90.00
_cell.angle_beta   90.00
_cell.angle_gamma   90.00
#
_symmetry.space_group_name_H-M   'P 1'
#
loop_
_entity.id
_entity.type
_entity.pdbx_description
1 polymer ?
#
loop_
_entity_poly.entity_id
_entity_poly.type
_entity_poly.pdbx_seq_one_letter_code
_entity_poly.pdbx_strand_id
1 'polypeptide(L)'
;MRIVFMGTPAFAATILDQLVQAYDVVGVFTQPDAVRSRGKKLEPSPVKQTALSHEIPVFEYATFKDNDAFDQLEGLAPDVICVAAYGVLLSKEVIDLPPYGCLNVHGSLLPCWRGAAPIERAILANDAEVGVCIMQMEAGLDTGAYCHEQKLPCGDLSAPELTDRLADLGAQALLEVLAELKDGSLEWTIQDESLVTYAHKIEKGELDIAPEMSANEALLKIRASSENHPAKCSIGGKDVTVVSAALADSGADAPQAIEQIEAGQVLFVAKRLYLGFSDGALELMCVHPSGQKQMSARDFAAGLQGVKRGEVRWGVYGN
;
A
#
# COMPACT_ATOMS: atom_id res chain seq x y z
N MET A 1 26.84 -5.99 -14.32
CA MET A 1 25.71 -6.82 -13.86
C MET A 1 24.52 -6.44 -14.70
N ARG A 2 23.92 -7.36 -15.40
CA ARG A 2 22.72 -7.20 -16.24
C ARG A 2 21.49 -7.49 -15.39
N ILE A 3 20.61 -6.54 -15.24
CA ILE A 3 19.43 -6.65 -14.37
C ILE A 3 18.18 -6.71 -15.22
N VAL A 4 17.30 -7.66 -14.94
CA VAL A 4 15.91 -7.60 -15.35
C VAL A 4 15.09 -7.15 -14.15
N PHE A 5 14.19 -6.19 -14.35
CA PHE A 5 13.28 -5.73 -13.32
C PHE A 5 11.85 -6.23 -13.59
N MET A 6 11.16 -6.69 -12.54
CA MET A 6 9.77 -7.15 -12.62
C MET A 6 8.91 -6.40 -11.61
N GLY A 7 7.90 -5.67 -12.08
CA GLY A 7 7.05 -4.88 -11.20
C GLY A 7 5.83 -4.29 -11.91
N THR A 8 4.88 -3.74 -11.17
CA THR A 8 3.66 -3.19 -11.78
C THR A 8 3.24 -1.81 -11.20
N PRO A 9 2.99 -1.64 -9.87
CA PRO A 9 2.44 -0.41 -9.29
C PRO A 9 3.49 0.69 -9.11
N ALA A 10 3.04 1.84 -8.59
CA ALA A 10 3.89 3.00 -8.31
C ALA A 10 5.06 2.68 -7.36
N PHE A 11 4.83 1.85 -6.33
CA PHE A 11 5.89 1.34 -5.45
C PHE A 11 7.08 0.77 -6.25
N ALA A 12 6.79 -0.11 -7.20
CA ALA A 12 7.82 -0.71 -8.06
C ALA A 12 8.43 0.28 -9.05
N ALA A 13 7.65 1.26 -9.52
CA ALA A 13 8.13 2.29 -10.43
C ALA A 13 9.18 3.20 -9.78
N THR A 14 8.98 3.58 -8.52
CA THR A 14 9.96 4.35 -7.73
C THR A 14 11.27 3.58 -7.56
N ILE A 15 11.19 2.26 -7.27
CA ILE A 15 12.37 1.41 -7.14
C ILE A 15 13.11 1.28 -8.48
N LEU A 16 12.39 1.07 -9.57
CA LEU A 16 12.97 1.01 -10.92
C LEU A 16 13.68 2.33 -11.27
N ASP A 17 13.06 3.48 -11.02
CA ASP A 17 13.62 4.80 -11.34
C ASP A 17 14.97 5.05 -10.65
N GLN A 18 15.12 4.62 -9.41
CA GLN A 18 16.39 4.70 -8.68
C GLN A 18 17.40 3.65 -9.17
N LEU A 19 16.96 2.43 -9.47
CA LEU A 19 17.80 1.33 -9.93
C LEU A 19 18.51 1.67 -11.26
N VAL A 20 17.80 2.27 -12.21
CA VAL A 20 18.35 2.60 -13.54
C VAL A 20 19.42 3.70 -13.51
N GLN A 21 19.50 4.46 -12.42
CA GLN A 21 20.57 5.47 -12.25
C GLN A 21 21.92 4.83 -11.90
N ALA A 22 21.93 3.61 -11.38
CA ALA A 22 23.12 2.95 -10.85
C ALA A 22 23.52 1.68 -11.63
N TYR A 23 22.57 1.02 -12.29
CA TYR A 23 22.76 -0.28 -12.90
C TYR A 23 22.19 -0.36 -14.32
N ASP A 24 22.71 -1.29 -15.12
CA ASP A 24 22.22 -1.62 -16.46
C ASP A 24 20.98 -2.52 -16.37
N VAL A 25 19.79 -1.93 -16.48
CA VAL A 25 18.51 -2.63 -16.56
C VAL A 25 18.21 -2.97 -18.01
N VAL A 26 18.45 -4.22 -18.38
CA VAL A 26 18.37 -4.70 -19.76
C VAL A 26 16.96 -5.00 -20.26
N GLY A 27 15.98 -5.06 -19.35
CA GLY A 27 14.57 -5.27 -19.67
C GLY A 27 13.68 -5.19 -18.44
N VAL A 28 12.44 -4.82 -18.68
CA VAL A 28 11.41 -4.66 -17.64
C VAL A 28 10.21 -5.52 -17.99
N PHE A 29 9.77 -6.35 -17.03
CA PHE A 29 8.54 -7.14 -17.12
C PHE A 29 7.47 -6.51 -16.24
N THR A 30 6.28 -6.32 -16.81
CA THR A 30 5.13 -5.75 -16.09
C THR A 30 3.84 -6.40 -16.53
N GLN A 31 2.78 -6.26 -15.74
CA GLN A 31 1.46 -6.70 -16.17
C GLN A 31 0.96 -5.85 -17.34
N PRO A 32 0.15 -6.44 -18.25
CA PRO A 32 -0.44 -5.75 -19.38
C PRO A 32 -1.24 -4.49 -18.97
N ASP A 33 -1.43 -3.59 -19.92
CA ASP A 33 -2.27 -2.41 -19.77
C ASP A 33 -3.66 -2.81 -19.24
N ALA A 34 -4.14 -2.08 -18.28
CA ALA A 34 -5.42 -2.34 -17.61
C ALA A 34 -6.21 -1.06 -17.37
N VAL A 35 -7.50 -1.18 -17.07
CA VAL A 35 -8.31 -0.04 -16.62
C VAL A 35 -7.90 0.29 -15.18
N ARG A 36 -7.14 1.37 -14.99
CA ARG A 36 -6.56 1.76 -13.70
C ARG A 36 -7.24 2.99 -13.06
N SER A 37 -8.01 3.73 -13.84
CA SER A 37 -8.74 4.93 -13.39
C SER A 37 -10.24 4.80 -13.63
N ARG A 38 -10.99 5.83 -13.20
CA ARG A 38 -12.44 5.92 -13.46
C ARG A 38 -12.69 6.13 -14.96
N GLY A 39 -12.80 5.05 -15.70
CA GLY A 39 -13.02 5.09 -17.16
C GLY A 39 -12.93 3.69 -17.75
N LYS A 40 -13.07 3.62 -19.11
CA LYS A 40 -12.90 2.36 -19.86
C LYS A 40 -11.57 2.32 -20.63
N LYS A 41 -10.72 3.34 -20.45
CA LYS A 41 -9.45 3.43 -21.18
C LYS A 41 -8.42 2.54 -20.50
N LEU A 42 -7.73 1.76 -21.33
CA LEU A 42 -6.53 1.04 -20.89
C LEU A 42 -5.40 2.04 -20.63
N GLU A 43 -4.76 1.91 -19.51
CA GLU A 43 -3.64 2.75 -19.09
C GLU A 43 -2.42 1.86 -18.83
N PRO A 44 -1.21 2.33 -19.24
CA PRO A 44 0.02 1.61 -18.95
C PRO A 44 0.28 1.53 -17.44
N SER A 45 0.98 0.47 -17.01
CA SER A 45 1.42 0.38 -15.62
C SER A 45 2.40 1.52 -15.29
N PRO A 46 2.48 1.98 -14.02
CA PRO A 46 3.52 2.92 -13.60
C PRO A 46 4.93 2.45 -13.98
N VAL A 47 5.24 1.18 -13.78
CA VAL A 47 6.53 0.58 -14.18
C VAL A 47 6.77 0.68 -15.68
N LYS A 48 5.76 0.41 -16.53
CA LYS A 48 5.87 0.60 -17.99
C LYS A 48 6.18 2.05 -18.35
N GLN A 49 5.51 3.00 -17.71
CA GLN A 49 5.75 4.43 -17.96
C GLN A 49 7.19 4.83 -17.61
N THR A 50 7.69 4.40 -16.43
CA THR A 50 9.07 4.64 -16.01
C THR A 50 10.06 3.98 -16.97
N ALA A 51 9.87 2.70 -17.33
CA ALA A 51 10.77 2.00 -18.24
C ALA A 51 10.87 2.70 -19.61
N LEU A 52 9.73 3.12 -20.18
CA LEU A 52 9.70 3.86 -21.46
C LEU A 52 10.40 5.22 -21.37
N SER A 53 10.32 5.93 -20.24
CA SER A 53 11.03 7.20 -20.06
C SER A 53 12.55 7.05 -20.01
N HIS A 54 13.04 5.87 -19.66
CA HIS A 54 14.45 5.49 -19.66
C HIS A 54 14.88 4.68 -20.90
N GLU A 55 14.00 4.57 -21.91
CA GLU A 55 14.24 3.82 -23.16
C GLU A 55 14.57 2.33 -22.94
N ILE A 56 14.07 1.73 -21.85
CA ILE A 56 14.29 0.32 -21.51
C ILE A 56 13.24 -0.55 -22.20
N PRO A 57 13.62 -1.70 -22.81
CA PRO A 57 12.67 -2.65 -23.36
C PRO A 57 11.63 -3.12 -22.34
N VAL A 58 10.35 -3.10 -22.73
CA VAL A 58 9.23 -3.51 -21.88
C VAL A 58 8.55 -4.76 -22.43
N PHE A 59 8.34 -5.73 -21.55
CA PHE A 59 7.69 -7.00 -21.83
C PHE A 59 6.44 -7.12 -20.97
N GLU A 60 5.28 -7.30 -21.60
CA GLU A 60 3.98 -7.33 -20.92
C GLU A 60 3.42 -8.74 -20.91
N TYR A 61 3.47 -9.38 -19.75
CA TYR A 61 2.95 -10.75 -19.58
C TYR A 61 2.11 -10.85 -18.29
N ALA A 62 0.93 -11.48 -18.44
CA ALA A 62 0.06 -11.80 -17.29
C ALA A 62 0.48 -13.12 -16.61
N THR A 63 1.36 -13.90 -17.23
CA THR A 63 1.77 -15.23 -16.75
C THR A 63 3.09 -15.65 -17.40
N PHE A 64 3.85 -16.51 -16.73
CA PHE A 64 5.00 -17.25 -17.29
C PHE A 64 4.66 -18.71 -17.64
N LYS A 65 3.37 -19.03 -17.77
CA LYS A 65 2.95 -20.40 -18.17
C LYS A 65 3.18 -20.69 -19.63
N ASP A 66 3.26 -19.65 -20.46
CA ASP A 66 3.55 -19.75 -21.88
C ASP A 66 5.05 -19.55 -22.10
N ASN A 67 5.64 -20.32 -23.01
CA ASN A 67 7.10 -20.30 -23.26
C ASN A 67 7.60 -18.92 -23.73
N ASP A 68 6.78 -18.14 -24.44
CA ASP A 68 7.19 -16.83 -24.98
C ASP A 68 7.76 -15.87 -23.91
N ALA A 69 7.15 -15.82 -22.72
CA ALA A 69 7.65 -14.98 -21.64
C ALA A 69 9.01 -15.44 -21.11
N PHE A 70 9.19 -16.75 -21.00
CA PHE A 70 10.44 -17.37 -20.57
C PHE A 70 11.54 -17.18 -21.60
N ASP A 71 11.26 -17.45 -22.88
CA ASP A 71 12.23 -17.30 -23.98
C ASP A 71 12.74 -15.84 -24.11
N GLN A 72 11.84 -14.87 -23.93
CA GLN A 72 12.22 -13.44 -23.88
C GLN A 72 13.13 -13.13 -22.69
N LEU A 73 12.79 -13.66 -21.51
CA LEU A 73 13.59 -13.47 -20.30
C LEU A 73 14.98 -14.12 -20.44
N GLU A 74 15.05 -15.36 -20.92
CA GLU A 74 16.29 -16.09 -21.15
C GLU A 74 17.17 -15.35 -22.17
N GLY A 75 16.56 -14.83 -23.26
CA GLY A 75 17.26 -14.06 -24.28
C GLY A 75 17.92 -12.77 -23.77
N LEU A 76 17.45 -12.22 -22.65
CA LEU A 76 18.08 -11.08 -21.99
C LEU A 76 19.33 -11.46 -21.19
N ALA A 77 19.53 -12.74 -20.89
CA ALA A 77 20.64 -13.27 -20.09
C ALA A 77 20.92 -12.43 -18.82
N PRO A 78 19.95 -12.32 -17.89
CA PRO A 78 20.11 -11.54 -16.67
C PRO A 78 21.11 -12.20 -15.71
N ASP A 79 21.94 -11.38 -15.05
CA ASP A 79 22.75 -11.83 -13.92
C ASP A 79 21.88 -11.98 -12.64
N VAL A 80 20.89 -11.08 -12.47
CA VAL A 80 19.93 -11.05 -11.36
C VAL A 80 18.58 -10.52 -11.85
N ILE A 81 17.49 -11.00 -11.25
CA ILE A 81 16.16 -10.44 -11.44
C ILE A 81 15.77 -9.70 -10.15
N CYS A 82 15.41 -8.43 -10.27
CA CYS A 82 14.87 -7.64 -9.17
C CYS A 82 13.35 -7.55 -9.30
N VAL A 83 12.63 -7.92 -8.26
CA VAL A 83 11.16 -8.00 -8.24
C VAL A 83 10.62 -7.03 -7.20
N ALA A 84 9.56 -6.29 -7.53
CA ALA A 84 8.81 -5.48 -6.59
C ALA A 84 7.34 -5.45 -6.99
N ALA A 85 6.45 -5.99 -6.17
CA ALA A 85 4.99 -5.98 -6.38
C ALA A 85 4.59 -6.31 -7.84
N TYR A 86 5.17 -7.34 -8.42
CA TYR A 86 4.92 -7.73 -9.82
C TYR A 86 3.50 -8.28 -10.02
N GLY A 87 3.01 -9.08 -9.05
CA GLY A 87 1.67 -9.66 -9.07
C GLY A 87 1.50 -10.84 -10.03
N VAL A 88 2.59 -11.41 -10.54
CA VAL A 88 2.63 -12.64 -11.34
C VAL A 88 3.45 -13.69 -10.60
N LEU A 89 2.93 -14.92 -10.52
CA LEU A 89 3.65 -16.03 -9.93
C LEU A 89 4.79 -16.46 -10.86
N LEU A 90 6.01 -16.49 -10.34
CA LEU A 90 7.19 -16.96 -11.04
C LEU A 90 7.35 -18.47 -10.83
N SER A 91 7.61 -19.19 -11.91
CA SER A 91 7.94 -20.61 -11.83
C SER A 91 9.36 -20.79 -11.28
N LYS A 92 9.66 -22.01 -10.80
CA LYS A 92 11.01 -22.35 -10.33
C LYS A 92 12.06 -22.13 -11.42
N GLU A 93 11.72 -22.40 -12.67
CA GLU A 93 12.60 -22.19 -13.83
C GLU A 93 12.98 -20.71 -14.00
N VAL A 94 12.02 -19.79 -13.81
CA VAL A 94 12.29 -18.35 -13.84
C VAL A 94 13.15 -17.92 -12.65
N ILE A 95 12.88 -18.45 -11.47
CA ILE A 95 13.61 -18.09 -10.23
C ILE A 95 15.07 -18.56 -10.29
N ASP A 96 15.31 -19.74 -10.84
CA ASP A 96 16.64 -20.35 -10.93
C ASP A 96 17.44 -19.91 -12.16
N LEU A 97 16.82 -19.14 -13.09
CA LEU A 97 17.46 -18.74 -14.36
C LEU A 97 18.70 -17.86 -14.15
N PRO A 98 18.65 -16.75 -13.39
CA PRO A 98 19.82 -15.89 -13.22
C PRO A 98 20.79 -16.46 -12.18
N PRO A 99 22.11 -16.36 -12.42
CA PRO A 99 23.12 -16.90 -11.50
C PRO A 99 23.05 -16.34 -10.08
N TYR A 100 22.57 -15.13 -9.90
CA TYR A 100 22.35 -14.52 -8.58
C TYR A 100 20.89 -14.63 -8.09
N GLY A 101 20.03 -15.39 -8.81
CA GLY A 101 18.63 -15.61 -8.41
C GLY A 101 17.73 -14.39 -8.59
N CYS A 102 16.58 -14.46 -7.96
CA CYS A 102 15.58 -13.40 -7.95
C CYS A 102 15.53 -12.73 -6.56
N LEU A 103 15.69 -11.42 -6.50
CA LEU A 103 15.60 -10.60 -5.29
C LEU A 103 14.26 -9.89 -5.28
N ASN A 104 13.48 -10.03 -4.21
CA ASN A 104 12.22 -9.31 -4.02
C ASN A 104 12.37 -8.21 -2.98
N VAL A 105 11.90 -7.00 -3.33
CA VAL A 105 11.72 -5.90 -2.37
C VAL A 105 10.36 -6.10 -1.72
N HIS A 106 10.35 -6.67 -0.52
CA HIS A 106 9.13 -6.97 0.22
C HIS A 106 8.81 -5.87 1.22
N GLY A 107 7.56 -5.36 1.20
CA GLY A 107 7.12 -4.21 2.00
C GLY A 107 6.77 -4.54 3.44
N SER A 108 7.53 -5.41 4.10
CA SER A 108 7.41 -5.70 5.53
C SER A 108 8.74 -6.08 6.16
N LEU A 109 8.74 -6.18 7.49
CA LEU A 109 9.82 -6.72 8.32
C LEU A 109 9.63 -8.24 8.42
N LEU A 110 10.19 -9.00 7.51
CA LEU A 110 10.11 -10.46 7.52
C LEU A 110 10.69 -11.05 8.82
N PRO A 111 10.08 -12.10 9.37
CA PRO A 111 9.06 -12.97 8.78
C PRO A 111 7.61 -12.49 8.97
N CYS A 112 7.39 -11.28 9.49
CA CYS A 112 6.03 -10.73 9.64
C CYS A 112 5.47 -10.28 8.29
N TRP A 113 4.14 -10.48 8.13
CA TRP A 113 3.38 -9.98 6.99
C TRP A 113 3.80 -10.55 5.62
N ARG A 114 4.08 -11.86 5.54
CA ARG A 114 4.21 -12.54 4.24
C ARG A 114 2.90 -12.41 3.46
N GLY A 115 2.95 -11.96 2.20
CA GLY A 115 1.78 -11.94 1.32
C GLY A 115 1.52 -10.61 0.61
N ALA A 116 0.23 -10.37 0.28
CA ALA A 116 -0.16 -9.42 -0.76
C ALA A 116 -0.37 -7.97 -0.27
N ALA A 117 -0.63 -7.74 1.03
CA ALA A 117 -0.99 -6.43 1.58
C ALA A 117 -0.25 -6.10 2.89
N PRO A 118 1.10 -6.21 2.94
CA PRO A 118 1.86 -6.08 4.17
C PRO A 118 1.71 -4.71 4.83
N ILE A 119 1.69 -3.63 4.06
CA ILE A 119 1.60 -2.25 4.55
C ILE A 119 0.25 -1.99 5.22
N GLU A 120 -0.84 -2.34 4.54
CA GLU A 120 -2.20 -2.18 5.06
C GLU A 120 -2.41 -3.03 6.33
N ARG A 121 -1.88 -4.26 6.35
CA ARG A 121 -2.01 -5.17 7.51
C ARG A 121 -1.23 -4.68 8.72
N ALA A 122 -0.02 -4.14 8.53
CA ALA A 122 0.76 -3.52 9.60
C ALA A 122 0.03 -2.31 10.21
N ILE A 123 -0.58 -1.44 9.37
CA ILE A 123 -1.41 -0.34 9.86
C ILE A 123 -2.60 -0.87 10.67
N LEU A 124 -3.34 -1.85 10.13
CA LEU A 124 -4.53 -2.42 10.80
C LEU A 124 -4.19 -3.10 12.12
N ALA A 125 -2.99 -3.67 12.24
CA ALA A 125 -2.46 -4.23 13.49
C ALA A 125 -1.92 -3.17 14.45
N ASN A 126 -1.87 -1.90 14.02
CA ASN A 126 -1.28 -0.79 14.78
C ASN A 126 0.18 -1.06 15.16
N ASP A 127 0.96 -1.61 14.22
CA ASP A 127 2.38 -1.86 14.41
C ASP A 127 3.12 -0.53 14.65
N ALA A 128 4.03 -0.51 15.60
CA ALA A 128 4.82 0.67 15.92
C ALA A 128 5.85 1.00 14.82
N GLU A 129 6.40 -0.03 14.19
CA GLU A 129 7.40 0.05 13.13
C GLU A 129 6.96 -0.76 11.92
N VAL A 130 7.29 -0.25 10.74
CA VAL A 130 7.15 -0.91 9.44
C VAL A 130 8.48 -0.88 8.72
N GLY A 131 8.62 -1.63 7.64
CA GLY A 131 9.88 -1.63 6.90
C GLY A 131 9.81 -2.36 5.58
N VAL A 132 10.98 -2.55 5.01
CA VAL A 132 11.20 -3.35 3.81
C VAL A 132 12.31 -4.36 4.06
N CYS A 133 12.19 -5.52 3.45
CA CYS A 133 13.26 -6.51 3.37
C CYS A 133 13.63 -6.79 1.92
N ILE A 134 14.92 -6.98 1.64
CA ILE A 134 15.39 -7.59 0.40
C ILE A 134 15.55 -9.08 0.66
N MET A 135 14.75 -9.89 -0.04
CA MET A 135 14.72 -11.33 0.15
C MET A 135 14.98 -12.09 -1.14
N GLN A 136 15.55 -13.27 -1.04
CA GLN A 136 15.66 -14.21 -2.13
C GLN A 136 14.31 -14.87 -2.39
N MET A 137 13.88 -14.92 -3.63
CA MET A 137 12.62 -15.60 -3.98
C MET A 137 12.83 -17.13 -4.04
N GLU A 138 11.82 -17.83 -3.56
CA GLU A 138 11.70 -19.27 -3.58
C GLU A 138 10.28 -19.68 -4.03
N ALA A 139 10.03 -20.99 -4.12
CA ALA A 139 8.72 -21.50 -4.52
C ALA A 139 7.59 -21.19 -3.52
N GLY A 140 7.92 -20.84 -2.27
CA GLY A 140 6.95 -20.46 -1.23
C GLY A 140 6.56 -18.98 -1.30
N LEU A 141 5.43 -18.64 -0.66
CA LEU A 141 4.99 -17.24 -0.56
C LEU A 141 5.85 -16.49 0.45
N ASP A 142 6.78 -15.69 -0.03
CA ASP A 142 7.70 -14.84 0.74
C ASP A 142 8.45 -15.60 1.85
N THR A 143 8.84 -16.87 1.56
CA THR A 143 9.50 -17.78 2.52
C THR A 143 11.03 -17.75 2.48
N GLY A 144 11.60 -17.19 1.41
CA GLY A 144 13.06 -17.19 1.21
C GLY A 144 13.81 -16.39 2.26
N ALA A 145 15.10 -16.64 2.38
CA ALA A 145 15.98 -15.90 3.27
C ALA A 145 16.03 -14.42 2.86
N TYR A 146 16.15 -13.51 3.83
CA TYR A 146 16.38 -12.09 3.58
C TYR A 146 17.81 -11.68 3.96
N CYS A 147 18.32 -10.63 3.36
CA CYS A 147 19.68 -10.18 3.55
C CYS A 147 19.80 -8.75 4.05
N HIS A 148 18.75 -7.97 3.89
CA HIS A 148 18.76 -6.56 4.29
C HIS A 148 17.38 -6.15 4.79
N GLU A 149 17.35 -5.31 5.83
CA GLU A 149 16.14 -4.82 6.46
C GLU A 149 16.28 -3.33 6.76
N GLN A 150 15.33 -2.51 6.33
CA GLN A 150 15.24 -1.10 6.70
C GLN A 150 13.90 -0.80 7.34
N LYS A 151 13.90 -0.02 8.42
CA LYS A 151 12.74 0.28 9.27
C LYS A 151 12.43 1.77 9.30
N LEU A 152 11.15 2.06 9.54
CA LEU A 152 10.70 3.40 9.89
C LEU A 152 9.51 3.30 10.88
N PRO A 153 9.29 4.32 11.74
CA PRO A 153 8.09 4.38 12.56
C PRO A 153 6.83 4.45 11.70
N CYS A 154 5.82 3.60 12.00
CA CYS A 154 4.53 3.67 11.32
C CYS A 154 3.83 5.02 11.60
N GLY A 155 3.90 5.49 12.84
CA GLY A 155 3.31 6.78 13.25
C GLY A 155 1.85 6.92 12.82
N ASP A 156 1.46 8.11 12.40
CA ASP A 156 0.12 8.41 11.89
C ASP A 156 0.00 8.38 10.36
N LEU A 157 1.00 7.82 9.68
CA LEU A 157 1.04 7.80 8.22
C LEU A 157 -0.07 6.91 7.65
N SER A 158 -0.65 7.33 6.53
CA SER A 158 -1.59 6.53 5.74
C SER A 158 -0.86 5.47 4.89
N ALA A 159 -1.59 4.47 4.40
CA ALA A 159 -1.02 3.45 3.53
C ALA A 159 -0.36 4.03 2.26
N PRO A 160 -0.93 5.01 1.54
CA PRO A 160 -0.23 5.67 0.45
C PRO A 160 1.09 6.33 0.87
N GLU A 161 1.11 7.10 1.96
CA GLU A 161 2.32 7.77 2.45
C GLU A 161 3.41 6.78 2.90
N LEU A 162 3.01 5.68 3.57
CA LEU A 162 3.94 4.60 3.91
C LEU A 162 4.47 3.89 2.66
N THR A 163 3.61 3.63 1.68
CA THR A 163 4.00 3.01 0.42
C THR A 163 5.08 3.81 -0.30
N ASP A 164 4.93 5.14 -0.37
CA ASP A 164 5.93 6.01 -0.99
C ASP A 164 7.26 5.97 -0.23
N ARG A 165 7.22 6.10 1.11
CA ARG A 165 8.45 6.05 1.93
C ARG A 165 9.14 4.69 1.88
N LEU A 166 8.37 3.61 1.91
CA LEU A 166 8.91 2.25 1.84
C LEU A 166 9.46 1.93 0.45
N ALA A 167 8.93 2.55 -0.62
CA ALA A 167 9.50 2.44 -1.96
C ALA A 167 10.91 3.06 -2.03
N ASP A 168 11.10 4.24 -1.43
CA ASP A 168 12.41 4.89 -1.37
C ASP A 168 13.41 4.08 -0.55
N LEU A 169 13.01 3.61 0.64
CA LEU A 169 13.84 2.74 1.47
C LEU A 169 14.18 1.42 0.77
N GLY A 170 13.19 0.82 0.10
CA GLY A 170 13.38 -0.43 -0.65
C GLY A 170 14.35 -0.27 -1.83
N ALA A 171 14.30 0.88 -2.52
CA ALA A 171 15.25 1.18 -3.56
C ALA A 171 16.69 1.30 -3.01
N GLN A 172 16.88 2.04 -1.91
CA GLN A 172 18.18 2.18 -1.26
C GLN A 172 18.72 0.82 -0.80
N ALA A 173 17.90 0.03 -0.09
CA ALA A 173 18.25 -1.31 0.36
C ALA A 173 18.64 -2.22 -0.83
N LEU A 174 17.90 -2.17 -1.94
CA LEU A 174 18.21 -2.96 -3.12
C LEU A 174 19.56 -2.57 -3.74
N LEU A 175 19.87 -1.28 -3.82
CA LEU A 175 21.17 -0.80 -4.34
C LEU A 175 22.35 -1.27 -3.48
N GLU A 176 22.22 -1.24 -2.15
CA GLU A 176 23.21 -1.76 -1.20
C GLU A 176 23.41 -3.26 -1.39
N VAL A 177 22.32 -4.03 -1.43
CA VAL A 177 22.34 -5.48 -1.65
C VAL A 177 23.01 -5.86 -2.99
N LEU A 178 22.72 -5.14 -4.06
CA LEU A 178 23.33 -5.42 -5.37
C LEU A 178 24.86 -5.13 -5.38
N ALA A 179 25.34 -4.18 -4.60
CA ALA A 179 26.77 -3.92 -4.43
C ALA A 179 27.43 -5.08 -3.65
N GLU A 180 26.85 -5.49 -2.53
CA GLU A 180 27.34 -6.60 -1.69
C GLU A 180 27.27 -7.95 -2.43
N LEU A 181 26.22 -8.17 -3.22
CA LEU A 181 26.08 -9.36 -4.05
C LEU A 181 27.23 -9.50 -5.06
N LYS A 182 27.60 -8.38 -5.69
CA LYS A 182 28.73 -8.35 -6.65
C LYS A 182 30.06 -8.63 -6.00
N ASP A 183 30.25 -8.14 -4.77
CA ASP A 183 31.52 -8.31 -4.02
C ASP A 183 31.56 -9.64 -3.27
N GLY A 184 30.46 -10.40 -3.22
CA GLY A 184 30.35 -11.70 -2.54
C GLY A 184 30.34 -11.59 -1.01
N SER A 185 30.00 -10.41 -0.46
CA SER A 185 29.94 -10.15 0.98
C SER A 185 28.54 -10.29 1.57
N LEU A 186 27.53 -10.59 0.74
CA LEU A 186 26.14 -10.65 1.15
C LEU A 186 25.88 -11.81 2.11
N GLU A 187 25.27 -11.52 3.26
CA GLU A 187 24.87 -12.52 4.27
C GLU A 187 23.36 -12.72 4.26
N TRP A 188 22.93 -13.98 4.32
CA TRP A 188 21.52 -14.34 4.31
C TRP A 188 21.03 -14.76 5.70
N THR A 189 19.88 -14.23 6.11
CA THR A 189 19.18 -14.60 7.34
C THR A 189 17.98 -15.50 6.99
N ILE A 190 17.97 -16.71 7.53
CA ILE A 190 16.82 -17.62 7.41
C ILE A 190 15.69 -17.10 8.30
N GLN A 191 14.48 -17.05 7.76
CA GLN A 191 13.32 -16.59 8.50
C GLN A 191 12.95 -17.54 9.64
N ASP A 192 12.63 -17.00 10.82
CA ASP A 192 12.12 -17.76 11.96
C ASP A 192 10.63 -18.08 11.76
N GLU A 193 10.32 -19.35 11.47
CA GLU A 193 8.95 -19.81 11.22
C GLU A 193 8.01 -19.62 12.42
N SER A 194 8.53 -19.46 13.64
CA SER A 194 7.71 -19.21 14.84
C SER A 194 7.14 -17.79 14.92
N LEU A 195 7.71 -16.84 14.13
CA LEU A 195 7.33 -15.42 14.10
C LEU A 195 6.52 -15.05 12.88
N VAL A 196 6.21 -16.00 12.00
CA VAL A 196 5.51 -15.75 10.74
C VAL A 196 4.10 -15.24 10.97
N THR A 197 3.77 -14.15 10.29
CA THR A 197 2.39 -13.68 10.12
C THR A 197 2.07 -13.45 8.64
N TYR A 198 0.78 -13.42 8.29
CA TYR A 198 0.35 -13.34 6.91
C TYR A 198 -0.44 -12.07 6.60
N ALA A 199 -0.09 -11.45 5.48
CA ALA A 199 -0.75 -10.27 4.94
C ALA A 199 -1.70 -10.64 3.80
N HIS A 200 -2.89 -11.14 4.16
CA HIS A 200 -3.93 -11.41 3.18
C HIS A 200 -4.37 -10.14 2.47
N LYS A 201 -4.71 -10.29 1.19
CA LYS A 201 -5.27 -9.19 0.38
C LYS A 201 -6.44 -8.52 1.08
N ILE A 202 -6.52 -7.20 0.99
CA ILE A 202 -7.67 -6.45 1.49
C ILE A 202 -8.89 -6.76 0.63
N GLU A 203 -9.99 -7.15 1.27
CA GLU A 203 -11.24 -7.46 0.60
C GLU A 203 -12.08 -6.21 0.34
N LYS A 204 -13.00 -6.32 -0.61
CA LYS A 204 -13.92 -5.21 -0.92
C LYS A 204 -14.82 -4.91 0.28
N GLY A 205 -14.79 -3.68 0.77
CA GLY A 205 -15.60 -3.23 1.91
C GLY A 205 -15.00 -3.57 3.28
N GLU A 206 -13.85 -4.24 3.34
CA GLU A 206 -13.19 -4.58 4.61
C GLU A 206 -12.82 -3.34 5.42
N LEU A 207 -12.49 -2.24 4.75
CA LEU A 207 -12.11 -0.98 5.37
C LEU A 207 -13.30 -0.03 5.61
N ASP A 208 -14.54 -0.43 5.28
CA ASP A 208 -15.72 0.37 5.59
C ASP A 208 -15.84 0.55 7.10
N ILE A 209 -16.28 1.74 7.54
CA ILE A 209 -16.42 2.08 8.95
C ILE A 209 -17.88 2.10 9.39
N ALA A 210 -18.10 1.77 10.67
CA ALA A 210 -19.41 1.66 11.29
C ALA A 210 -19.40 2.28 12.69
N PRO A 211 -20.55 2.82 13.17
CA PRO A 211 -20.63 3.49 14.47
C PRO A 211 -20.29 2.59 15.67
N GLU A 212 -20.48 1.29 15.53
CA GLU A 212 -20.26 0.29 16.58
C GLU A 212 -18.78 -0.01 16.84
N MET A 213 -17.91 0.38 15.91
CA MET A 213 -16.45 0.24 16.05
C MET A 213 -15.92 1.17 17.13
N SER A 214 -14.73 0.88 17.63
CA SER A 214 -13.96 1.89 18.37
C SER A 214 -13.43 2.99 17.44
N ALA A 215 -13.24 4.19 17.96
CA ALA A 215 -12.68 5.29 17.19
C ALA A 215 -11.27 4.95 16.65
N ASN A 216 -10.48 4.24 17.46
CA ASN A 216 -9.15 3.81 17.05
C ASN A 216 -9.21 2.77 15.91
N GLU A 217 -10.07 1.76 16.00
CA GLU A 217 -10.25 0.78 14.91
C GLU A 217 -10.65 1.47 13.60
N ALA A 218 -11.61 2.40 13.66
CA ALA A 218 -12.03 3.16 12.48
C ALA A 218 -10.89 4.04 11.92
N LEU A 219 -10.07 4.66 12.78
CA LEU A 219 -8.90 5.43 12.36
C LEU A 219 -7.88 4.56 11.63
N LEU A 220 -7.59 3.36 12.14
CA LEU A 220 -6.66 2.42 11.50
C LEU A 220 -7.18 1.99 10.11
N LYS A 221 -8.48 1.72 9.96
CA LYS A 221 -9.10 1.43 8.67
C LYS A 221 -8.99 2.61 7.69
N ILE A 222 -9.22 3.84 8.15
CA ILE A 222 -9.05 5.04 7.34
C ILE A 222 -7.59 5.19 6.90
N ARG A 223 -6.64 4.99 7.79
CA ARG A 223 -5.21 5.07 7.47
C ARG A 223 -4.76 3.96 6.50
N ALA A 224 -5.29 2.75 6.65
CA ALA A 224 -5.01 1.63 5.75
C ALA A 224 -5.70 1.77 4.38
N SER A 225 -6.57 2.77 4.19
CA SER A 225 -7.36 2.93 2.97
C SER A 225 -6.54 3.51 1.81
N SER A 226 -6.99 3.19 0.60
CA SER A 226 -6.44 3.68 -0.66
C SER A 226 -7.57 3.93 -1.67
N GLU A 227 -7.24 4.41 -2.86
CA GLU A 227 -8.23 4.56 -3.93
C GLU A 227 -8.90 3.24 -4.32
N ASN A 228 -8.15 2.13 -4.26
CA ASN A 228 -8.64 0.78 -4.59
C ASN A 228 -9.45 0.15 -3.45
N HIS A 229 -9.10 0.46 -2.21
CA HIS A 229 -9.73 -0.04 -0.98
C HIS A 229 -10.09 1.15 -0.08
N PRO A 230 -11.12 1.96 -0.45
CA PRO A 230 -11.49 3.15 0.32
C PRO A 230 -12.24 2.79 1.60
N ALA A 231 -12.02 3.58 2.67
CA ALA A 231 -12.82 3.55 3.89
C ALA A 231 -14.11 4.34 3.68
N LYS A 232 -15.26 3.67 3.69
CA LYS A 232 -16.55 4.27 3.35
C LYS A 232 -17.52 4.25 4.52
N CYS A 233 -18.45 5.22 4.49
CA CYS A 233 -19.61 5.28 5.38
C CYS A 233 -20.74 6.09 4.71
N SER A 234 -21.88 6.22 5.40
CA SER A 234 -22.97 7.12 5.01
C SER A 234 -23.09 8.24 6.05
N ILE A 235 -23.08 9.51 5.61
CA ILE A 235 -23.21 10.68 6.48
C ILE A 235 -24.40 11.52 5.98
N GLY A 236 -25.47 11.63 6.80
CA GLY A 236 -26.66 12.37 6.43
C GLY A 236 -27.32 11.84 5.15
N GLY A 237 -27.30 10.52 4.95
CA GLY A 237 -27.85 9.83 3.78
C GLY A 237 -26.99 9.97 2.51
N LYS A 238 -25.77 10.45 2.62
CA LYS A 238 -24.81 10.55 1.50
C LYS A 238 -23.67 9.56 1.69
N ASP A 239 -23.37 8.80 0.67
CA ASP A 239 -22.22 7.91 0.64
C ASP A 239 -20.92 8.71 0.54
N VAL A 240 -19.99 8.44 1.43
CA VAL A 240 -18.76 9.21 1.62
C VAL A 240 -17.58 8.25 1.81
N THR A 241 -16.48 8.49 1.09
CA THR A 241 -15.18 7.95 1.46
C THR A 241 -14.52 8.92 2.43
N VAL A 242 -14.11 8.43 3.59
CA VAL A 242 -13.28 9.19 4.54
C VAL A 242 -11.82 9.05 4.10
N VAL A 243 -11.21 10.16 3.72
CA VAL A 243 -9.83 10.18 3.19
C VAL A 243 -8.81 10.36 4.31
N SER A 244 -9.12 11.23 5.29
CA SER A 244 -8.28 11.40 6.46
C SER A 244 -9.10 11.85 7.66
N ALA A 245 -8.68 11.38 8.84
CA ALA A 245 -9.27 11.69 10.13
C ALA A 245 -8.19 11.66 11.23
N ALA A 246 -8.54 12.17 12.41
CA ALA A 246 -7.74 12.05 13.62
C ALA A 246 -8.64 11.69 14.80
N LEU A 247 -8.06 11.07 15.84
CA LEU A 247 -8.78 10.94 17.12
C LEU A 247 -9.17 12.33 17.60
N ALA A 248 -10.41 12.49 18.06
CA ALA A 248 -10.83 13.74 18.65
C ALA A 248 -10.01 14.01 19.91
N ASP A 249 -9.44 15.22 19.98
CA ASP A 249 -8.68 15.63 21.16
C ASP A 249 -9.60 15.69 22.38
N SER A 250 -9.21 15.00 23.46
CA SER A 250 -9.89 15.05 24.77
C SER A 250 -9.25 16.04 25.74
N GLY A 251 -8.37 16.93 25.24
CA GLY A 251 -7.68 17.94 26.04
C GLY A 251 -8.59 19.06 26.55
N ALA A 252 -8.05 19.93 27.40
CA ALA A 252 -8.77 21.04 28.04
C ALA A 252 -9.46 22.01 27.07
N ASP A 253 -9.05 22.04 25.80
CA ASP A 253 -9.62 22.86 24.74
C ASP A 253 -10.66 22.11 23.89
N ALA A 254 -10.92 20.80 24.16
CA ALA A 254 -11.93 20.05 23.45
C ALA A 254 -13.33 20.58 23.78
N PRO A 255 -14.20 20.76 22.76
CA PRO A 255 -15.59 21.09 23.04
C PRO A 255 -16.25 20.01 23.91
N GLN A 256 -16.85 20.39 25.03
CA GLN A 256 -17.53 19.46 25.97
C GLN A 256 -18.54 18.53 25.27
N ALA A 257 -19.10 18.96 24.13
CA ALA A 257 -20.01 18.17 23.33
C ALA A 257 -19.36 16.92 22.72
N ILE A 258 -18.01 16.85 22.59
CA ILE A 258 -17.29 15.68 22.05
C ILE A 258 -17.24 14.56 23.08
N GLU A 259 -17.12 14.89 24.37
CA GLU A 259 -17.11 13.89 25.45
C GLU A 259 -18.45 13.13 25.59
N GLN A 260 -19.53 13.71 25.08
CA GLN A 260 -20.89 13.18 25.16
C GLN A 260 -21.43 12.69 23.82
N ILE A 261 -20.56 12.61 22.78
CA ILE A 261 -21.00 12.19 21.48
C ILE A 261 -21.39 10.71 21.49
N GLU A 262 -22.57 10.40 20.98
CA GLU A 262 -23.05 9.03 20.86
C GLU A 262 -22.59 8.38 19.54
N ALA A 263 -22.50 7.04 19.52
CA ALA A 263 -22.28 6.28 18.30
C ALA A 263 -23.34 6.63 17.24
N GLY A 264 -22.89 6.86 15.99
CA GLY A 264 -23.77 7.27 14.90
C GLY A 264 -24.16 8.76 14.91
N GLN A 265 -23.76 9.53 15.91
CA GLN A 265 -23.98 10.96 15.94
C GLN A 265 -22.94 11.70 15.08
N VAL A 266 -23.38 12.80 14.45
CA VAL A 266 -22.51 13.75 13.74
C VAL A 266 -22.55 15.08 14.48
N LEU A 267 -21.38 15.60 14.84
CA LEU A 267 -21.26 16.93 15.44
C LEU A 267 -20.48 17.87 14.54
N PHE A 268 -20.95 19.10 14.41
CA PHE A 268 -20.21 20.17 13.75
C PHE A 268 -20.05 21.35 14.70
N VAL A 269 -18.89 21.42 15.33
CA VAL A 269 -18.57 22.42 16.37
C VAL A 269 -17.21 23.03 16.09
N ALA A 270 -17.01 24.32 16.37
CA ALA A 270 -15.79 25.06 16.10
C ALA A 270 -15.25 24.91 14.63
N LYS A 271 -16.16 24.76 13.66
CA LYS A 271 -15.86 24.51 12.23
C LYS A 271 -15.17 23.17 11.94
N ARG A 272 -15.27 22.22 12.86
CA ARG A 272 -14.76 20.85 12.75
C ARG A 272 -15.92 19.87 12.70
N LEU A 273 -15.77 18.78 11.95
CA LEU A 273 -16.78 17.72 11.78
C LEU A 273 -16.32 16.48 12.50
N TYR A 274 -17.17 15.97 13.39
CA TYR A 274 -16.89 14.79 14.19
C TYR A 274 -17.92 13.70 13.94
N LEU A 275 -17.44 12.42 13.92
CA LEU A 275 -18.28 11.23 13.94
C LEU A 275 -18.10 10.54 15.29
N GLY A 276 -19.24 10.21 15.96
CA GLY A 276 -19.26 9.45 17.20
C GLY A 276 -19.19 7.94 16.94
N PHE A 277 -18.33 7.27 17.69
CA PHE A 277 -18.12 5.83 17.72
C PHE A 277 -18.49 5.25 19.10
N SER A 278 -18.28 3.94 19.29
CA SER A 278 -18.68 3.26 20.54
C SER A 278 -17.93 3.77 21.79
N ASP A 279 -16.74 4.32 21.64
CA ASP A 279 -15.83 4.69 22.73
C ASP A 279 -15.24 6.11 22.59
N GLY A 280 -15.68 6.87 21.60
CA GLY A 280 -15.12 8.20 21.35
C GLY A 280 -15.53 8.79 20.01
N ALA A 281 -14.71 9.69 19.50
CA ALA A 281 -14.98 10.38 18.24
C ALA A 281 -13.75 10.48 17.35
N LEU A 282 -13.99 10.56 16.03
CA LEU A 282 -13.00 11.00 15.04
C LEU A 282 -13.36 12.39 14.53
N GLU A 283 -12.38 13.28 14.47
CA GLU A 283 -12.43 14.47 13.65
C GLU A 283 -12.14 14.11 12.20
N LEU A 284 -13.06 14.40 11.30
CA LEU A 284 -12.82 14.25 9.87
C LEU A 284 -12.07 15.46 9.34
N MET A 285 -11.00 15.20 8.57
CA MET A 285 -10.19 16.25 7.94
C MET A 285 -10.56 16.40 6.47
N CYS A 286 -10.60 15.30 5.75
CA CYS A 286 -10.83 15.26 4.31
C CYS A 286 -11.79 14.12 3.95
N VAL A 287 -12.74 14.42 3.05
CA VAL A 287 -13.75 13.47 2.59
C VAL A 287 -13.93 13.53 1.08
N HIS A 288 -14.41 12.41 0.51
CA HIS A 288 -14.76 12.32 -0.88
C HIS A 288 -16.21 11.79 -1.00
N PRO A 289 -17.21 12.68 -1.07
CA PRO A 289 -18.59 12.29 -1.26
C PRO A 289 -18.81 11.67 -2.63
N SER A 290 -19.69 10.68 -2.73
CA SER A 290 -19.99 9.99 -3.98
C SER A 290 -20.45 10.99 -5.06
N GLY A 291 -19.83 10.90 -6.24
CA GLY A 291 -20.16 11.78 -7.39
C GLY A 291 -19.63 13.22 -7.28
N GLN A 292 -18.86 13.55 -6.25
CA GLN A 292 -18.26 14.89 -6.07
C GLN A 292 -16.74 14.81 -6.06
N LYS A 293 -16.07 15.96 -6.01
CA LYS A 293 -14.62 16.03 -5.78
C LYS A 293 -14.31 15.86 -4.31
N GLN A 294 -13.12 15.39 -4.01
CA GLN A 294 -12.54 15.41 -2.67
C GLN A 294 -12.56 16.85 -2.13
N MET A 295 -12.90 16.99 -0.85
CA MET A 295 -13.04 18.29 -0.20
C MET A 295 -12.74 18.22 1.30
N SER A 296 -12.56 19.39 1.93
CA SER A 296 -12.43 19.45 3.39
C SER A 296 -13.73 18.99 4.07
N ALA A 297 -13.60 18.33 5.22
CA ALA A 297 -14.78 17.93 6.01
C ALA A 297 -15.62 19.14 6.47
N ARG A 298 -14.98 20.30 6.63
CA ARG A 298 -15.66 21.57 6.92
C ARG A 298 -16.61 21.99 5.77
N ASP A 299 -16.13 21.95 4.54
CA ASP A 299 -16.92 22.35 3.37
C ASP A 299 -18.05 21.36 3.11
N PHE A 300 -17.78 20.06 3.31
CA PHE A 300 -18.81 19.02 3.28
C PHE A 300 -19.91 19.26 4.33
N ALA A 301 -19.52 19.58 5.58
CA ALA A 301 -20.46 19.88 6.65
C ALA A 301 -21.35 21.09 6.35
N ALA A 302 -20.83 22.10 5.66
CA ALA A 302 -21.62 23.27 5.26
C ALA A 302 -22.78 22.92 4.32
N GLY A 303 -22.67 21.82 3.56
CA GLY A 303 -23.72 21.28 2.68
C GLY A 303 -24.67 20.28 3.35
N LEU A 304 -24.50 19.96 4.65
CA LEU A 304 -25.37 19.05 5.39
C LEU A 304 -26.46 19.83 6.13
N GLN A 305 -27.72 19.60 5.73
CA GLN A 305 -28.88 20.20 6.42
C GLN A 305 -29.00 19.63 7.84
N GLY A 306 -29.24 20.49 8.83
CA GLY A 306 -29.44 20.08 10.23
C GLY A 306 -28.15 19.79 11.01
N VAL A 307 -26.95 19.80 10.38
CA VAL A 307 -25.69 19.45 11.05
C VAL A 307 -25.40 20.35 12.26
N LYS A 308 -25.70 21.65 12.17
CA LYS A 308 -25.53 22.60 13.29
C LYS A 308 -26.50 22.37 14.44
N ARG A 309 -27.60 21.65 14.21
CA ARG A 309 -28.63 21.31 15.21
C ARG A 309 -28.42 19.90 15.77
N GLY A 310 -27.38 19.17 15.35
CA GLY A 310 -27.13 17.80 15.78
C GLY A 310 -28.14 16.77 15.27
N GLU A 311 -28.88 17.10 14.21
CA GLU A 311 -29.93 16.25 13.63
C GLU A 311 -29.37 15.22 12.63
N VAL A 312 -28.12 15.38 12.19
CA VAL A 312 -27.47 14.48 11.23
C VAL A 312 -26.97 13.24 11.93
N ARG A 313 -27.18 12.11 11.31
CA ARG A 313 -26.65 10.82 11.73
C ARG A 313 -25.72 10.27 10.65
N TRP A 314 -24.85 9.37 11.06
CA TRP A 314 -24.02 8.61 10.16
C TRP A 314 -24.14 7.10 10.45
N GLY A 315 -23.76 6.27 9.50
CA GLY A 315 -23.85 4.82 9.59
C GLY A 315 -23.08 4.10 8.51
N VAL A 316 -23.33 2.83 8.36
CA VAL A 316 -22.66 1.95 7.42
C VAL A 316 -22.91 2.41 5.98
N TYR A 317 -21.93 2.21 5.10
CA TYR A 317 -22.01 2.50 3.67
C TYR A 317 -23.15 1.70 3.01
N GLY A 318 -23.95 2.39 2.19
CA GLY A 318 -25.02 1.76 1.41
C GLY A 318 -26.34 1.52 2.16
N ASN A 319 -26.50 2.08 3.36
CA ASN A 319 -27.74 2.06 4.16
C ASN A 319 -28.47 3.40 4.10
#